data_f9a6ec3c7a1c9f5937dbe98b6b4acaf2
#
_entry.id   f9a6ec3c7a1c9f5937dbe98b6b4acaf2
#
_cell.length_a   1.000
_cell.length_b   1.000
_cell.length_c   1.000
_cell.angle_alpha   90.00
_cell.angle_beta   90.00
_cell.angle_gamma   90.00
#
_symmetry.space_group_name_H-M   'P 1'
#
loop_
_entity.id
_entity.type
_entity.pdbx_description
1 polymer ?
#
loop_
_entity_poly.entity_id
_entity_poly.type
_entity_poly.pdbx_seq_one_letter_code
_entity_poly.pdbx_strand_id
1 'polypeptide(L)'
;MPANLKSADAHPSTHASAPSATAEPVKETPLRKGERFQEIRLPAKYTPKAPEGIGTDDYRCFLVDPGFDTDQLVSGIQVLLDNAPLVHHVVVSKVEPEDVTKAEKIDAQTPGEGWTCFGGAGISGIAGGNLDKADWVGAWAPGGGERVMAEDIGIPLKAGSQLVVQMHYNLLAGTGADRSAVLLRLSEAKGSDKQALQTMLLPAPVELPCRDNRTKGMCSRTLAVADLKKRFAEDPATADLLHLLCGPLKPGPVQSCTRPIREEATIRAVSGHMHLLGRAITVDVNKGTPKAKRVLDIPVWNFDDQGSIPLETPLDVGPGDEITVTCTHDQELRDLLPAFEGTEDRYVAWGEGTTDEMCLGIVLSTPR
;
A
#
# COMPACT_ATOMS: atom_id res chain seq x y z
N MET A 1 -40.56 -11.30 50.55
CA MET A 1 -40.56 -12.52 49.73
C MET A 1 -39.85 -12.20 48.43
N PRO A 2 -38.70 -12.81 48.12
CA PRO A 2 -37.99 -12.55 46.87
C PRO A 2 -38.47 -13.50 45.77
N ALA A 3 -38.68 -12.94 44.60
CA ALA A 3 -39.02 -13.67 43.38
C ALA A 3 -37.78 -14.24 42.73
N ASN A 4 -37.85 -15.56 42.41
CA ASN A 4 -36.83 -16.33 41.70
C ASN A 4 -36.57 -15.80 40.28
N LEU A 5 -35.33 -15.44 39.99
CA LEU A 5 -34.80 -15.36 38.63
C LEU A 5 -34.22 -16.73 38.26
N LYS A 6 -34.85 -17.39 37.29
CA LYS A 6 -34.36 -18.62 36.68
C LYS A 6 -33.12 -18.34 35.82
N SER A 7 -32.09 -19.16 35.97
CA SER A 7 -30.91 -19.24 35.15
C SER A 7 -31.28 -19.51 33.67
N ALA A 8 -30.79 -18.71 32.77
CA ALA A 8 -30.82 -18.99 31.34
C ALA A 8 -29.65 -19.89 30.99
N ASP A 9 -29.92 -20.99 30.35
CA ASP A 9 -28.98 -22.01 29.92
C ASP A 9 -28.00 -21.45 28.90
N ALA A 10 -26.71 -21.70 29.13
CA ALA A 10 -25.64 -21.41 28.18
C ALA A 10 -25.74 -22.44 27.01
N HIS A 11 -26.05 -21.94 25.82
CA HIS A 11 -25.87 -22.71 24.60
C HIS A 11 -24.39 -22.73 24.21
N PRO A 12 -23.80 -23.90 23.91
CA PRO A 12 -22.46 -23.97 23.38
C PRO A 12 -22.46 -23.42 21.92
N SER A 13 -21.75 -22.34 21.68
CA SER A 13 -21.50 -21.86 20.34
C SER A 13 -20.57 -22.82 19.63
N THR A 14 -21.13 -23.66 18.78
CA THR A 14 -20.36 -24.38 17.77
C THR A 14 -19.95 -23.41 16.70
N HIS A 15 -18.68 -22.99 16.71
CA HIS A 15 -18.08 -22.35 15.57
C HIS A 15 -18.05 -23.35 14.41
N ALA A 16 -19.05 -23.27 13.56
CA ALA A 16 -19.02 -23.90 12.26
C ALA A 16 -18.01 -23.11 11.42
N SER A 17 -16.88 -23.73 11.13
CA SER A 17 -15.96 -23.25 10.11
C SER A 17 -16.75 -23.05 8.82
N ALA A 18 -16.79 -21.82 8.32
CA ALA A 18 -17.36 -21.55 7.00
C ALA A 18 -16.63 -22.43 5.97
N PRO A 19 -17.34 -23.04 5.02
CA PRO A 19 -16.69 -23.82 3.99
C PRO A 19 -15.77 -22.89 3.21
N SER A 20 -14.49 -23.26 3.12
CA SER A 20 -13.51 -22.63 2.24
C SER A 20 -14.11 -22.61 0.84
N ALA A 21 -14.51 -21.45 0.38
CA ALA A 21 -14.91 -21.29 -1.01
C ALA A 21 -13.70 -21.68 -1.84
N THR A 22 -13.79 -22.77 -2.57
CA THR A 22 -12.83 -23.13 -3.61
C THR A 22 -12.87 -21.98 -4.62
N ALA A 23 -11.86 -21.12 -4.57
CA ALA A 23 -11.72 -20.05 -5.55
C ALA A 23 -11.74 -20.70 -6.94
N GLU A 24 -12.68 -20.26 -7.80
CA GLU A 24 -12.63 -20.68 -9.20
C GLU A 24 -11.25 -20.31 -9.76
N PRO A 25 -10.66 -21.16 -10.61
CA PRO A 25 -9.36 -20.87 -11.19
C PRO A 25 -9.47 -19.55 -11.94
N VAL A 26 -8.68 -18.56 -11.52
CA VAL A 26 -8.59 -17.26 -12.17
C VAL A 26 -8.23 -17.53 -13.62
N LYS A 27 -9.14 -17.18 -14.55
CA LYS A 27 -8.94 -17.38 -15.96
C LYS A 27 -7.82 -16.43 -16.40
N GLU A 28 -6.65 -16.98 -16.69
CA GLU A 28 -5.51 -16.19 -17.17
C GLU A 28 -5.91 -15.42 -18.43
N THR A 29 -5.63 -14.12 -18.43
CA THR A 29 -5.86 -13.29 -19.61
C THR A 29 -4.84 -13.66 -20.67
N PRO A 30 -5.25 -14.04 -21.93
CA PRO A 30 -4.29 -14.40 -22.97
C PRO A 30 -3.28 -13.28 -23.25
N LEU A 31 -2.04 -13.65 -23.59
CA LEU A 31 -1.03 -12.70 -24.02
C LEU A 31 -1.47 -12.02 -25.33
N ARG A 32 -1.29 -10.71 -25.39
CA ARG A 32 -1.48 -9.94 -26.63
C ARG A 32 -0.28 -10.15 -27.56
N LYS A 33 -0.44 -9.75 -28.81
CA LYS A 33 0.64 -9.87 -29.80
C LYS A 33 1.90 -9.10 -29.31
N GLY A 34 3.03 -9.79 -29.27
CA GLY A 34 4.30 -9.24 -28.82
C GLY A 34 4.51 -9.22 -27.31
N GLU A 35 3.54 -9.66 -26.53
CA GLU A 35 3.70 -9.82 -25.08
C GLU A 35 4.33 -11.19 -24.75
N ARG A 36 5.05 -11.21 -23.63
CA ARG A 36 5.59 -12.41 -23.00
C ARG A 36 5.46 -12.32 -21.49
N PHE A 37 5.47 -13.46 -20.82
CA PHE A 37 5.65 -13.50 -19.37
C PHE A 37 7.13 -13.56 -18.99
N GLN A 38 7.47 -12.88 -17.91
CA GLN A 38 8.76 -13.02 -17.23
C GLN A 38 8.54 -13.12 -15.73
N GLU A 39 9.03 -14.22 -15.15
CA GLU A 39 8.98 -14.43 -13.72
C GLU A 39 10.17 -13.73 -13.05
N ILE A 40 9.88 -12.96 -12.00
CA ILE A 40 10.83 -12.29 -11.14
C ILE A 40 10.67 -12.91 -9.75
N ARG A 41 11.58 -13.79 -9.38
CA ARG A 41 11.53 -14.56 -8.14
C ARG A 41 12.47 -13.97 -7.09
N LEU A 42 12.06 -13.98 -5.82
CA LEU A 42 12.95 -13.61 -4.70
C LEU A 42 14.26 -14.39 -4.80
N PRO A 43 15.43 -13.73 -4.58
CA PRO A 43 16.74 -14.32 -4.82
C PRO A 43 17.00 -15.56 -3.95
N ALA A 44 16.49 -15.56 -2.71
CA ALA A 44 16.61 -16.66 -1.77
C ALA A 44 15.29 -16.91 -1.03
N LYS A 45 15.18 -18.05 -0.35
CA LYS A 45 14.13 -18.28 0.65
C LYS A 45 14.40 -17.39 1.85
N TYR A 46 13.39 -16.65 2.28
CA TYR A 46 13.45 -15.79 3.45
C TYR A 46 12.47 -16.28 4.51
N THR A 47 12.90 -16.34 5.76
CA THR A 47 12.04 -16.62 6.92
C THR A 47 11.83 -15.31 7.67
N PRO A 48 10.64 -14.71 7.61
CA PRO A 48 10.35 -13.44 8.27
C PRO A 48 10.55 -13.50 9.78
N LYS A 49 10.97 -12.38 10.33
CA LYS A 49 11.29 -12.22 11.75
C LYS A 49 10.49 -11.05 12.31
N ALA A 50 9.89 -11.24 13.49
CA ALA A 50 9.23 -10.13 14.17
C ALA A 50 10.24 -9.00 14.43
N PRO A 51 9.84 -7.73 14.24
CA PRO A 51 10.68 -6.60 14.56
C PRO A 51 10.96 -6.55 16.08
N GLU A 52 12.07 -5.90 16.46
CA GLU A 52 12.32 -5.62 17.88
C GLU A 52 11.26 -4.64 18.39
N GLY A 53 10.48 -5.05 19.38
CA GLY A 53 9.43 -4.25 20.02
C GLY A 53 8.03 -4.77 19.77
N ILE A 54 7.05 -3.88 19.68
CA ILE A 54 5.65 -4.21 19.46
C ILE A 54 5.38 -4.27 17.95
N GLY A 55 4.94 -5.42 17.47
CA GLY A 55 4.55 -5.60 16.08
C GLY A 55 4.71 -7.04 15.63
N THR A 56 3.96 -7.39 14.60
CA THR A 56 3.94 -8.73 14.00
C THR A 56 4.22 -8.65 12.50
N ASP A 57 4.69 -7.51 12.03
CA ASP A 57 4.90 -7.22 10.63
C ASP A 57 6.40 -7.19 10.32
N ASP A 58 6.82 -7.91 9.29
CA ASP A 58 8.18 -7.81 8.74
C ASP A 58 8.11 -7.25 7.32
N TYR A 59 8.77 -6.13 7.09
CA TYR A 59 8.86 -5.46 5.78
C TYR A 59 10.25 -5.67 5.20
N ARG A 60 10.31 -6.33 4.04
CA ARG A 60 11.56 -6.67 3.38
C ARG A 60 11.57 -6.29 1.92
N CYS A 61 12.59 -5.58 1.51
CA CYS A 61 12.89 -5.29 0.12
C CYS A 61 13.97 -6.23 -0.40
N PHE A 62 13.73 -6.81 -1.57
CA PHE A 62 14.68 -7.67 -2.26
C PHE A 62 14.99 -7.08 -3.62
N LEU A 63 16.27 -6.85 -3.90
CA LEU A 63 16.73 -6.42 -5.22
C LEU A 63 16.79 -7.61 -6.16
N VAL A 64 16.21 -7.45 -7.35
CA VAL A 64 16.22 -8.49 -8.38
C VAL A 64 16.60 -7.86 -9.73
N ASP A 65 17.60 -8.41 -10.38
CA ASP A 65 17.95 -8.04 -11.74
C ASP A 65 17.15 -8.91 -12.73
N PRO A 66 16.22 -8.32 -13.50
CA PRO A 66 15.47 -9.05 -14.52
C PRO A 66 16.24 -9.27 -15.82
N GLY A 67 17.44 -8.71 -15.98
CA GLY A 67 18.30 -8.84 -17.17
C GLY A 67 17.73 -8.14 -18.41
N PHE A 68 17.21 -6.92 -18.26
CA PHE A 68 16.67 -6.16 -19.41
C PHE A 68 17.79 -5.53 -20.25
N ASP A 69 18.05 -6.07 -21.43
CA ASP A 69 19.01 -5.51 -22.42
C ASP A 69 18.39 -4.44 -23.31
N THR A 70 17.08 -4.35 -23.36
CA THR A 70 16.30 -3.36 -24.12
C THR A 70 15.18 -2.79 -23.26
N ASP A 71 14.71 -1.58 -23.63
CA ASP A 71 13.59 -0.96 -22.98
C ASP A 71 12.32 -1.81 -23.11
N GLN A 72 11.63 -2.02 -21.98
CA GLN A 72 10.43 -2.83 -21.87
C GLN A 72 9.24 -1.99 -21.46
N LEU A 73 8.04 -2.50 -21.74
CA LEU A 73 6.77 -1.99 -21.20
C LEU A 73 6.09 -3.11 -20.43
N VAL A 74 5.79 -2.85 -19.16
CA VAL A 74 4.95 -3.74 -18.34
C VAL A 74 3.50 -3.43 -18.64
N SER A 75 2.75 -4.43 -19.12
CA SER A 75 1.31 -4.34 -19.41
C SER A 75 0.46 -5.16 -18.44
N GLY A 76 1.08 -5.87 -17.50
CA GLY A 76 0.38 -6.62 -16.46
C GLY A 76 1.33 -7.17 -15.42
N ILE A 77 0.75 -7.48 -14.26
CA ILE A 77 1.46 -8.04 -13.10
C ILE A 77 0.58 -9.05 -12.38
N GLN A 78 1.19 -10.15 -11.94
CA GLN A 78 0.60 -11.13 -11.04
C GLN A 78 1.61 -11.52 -9.97
N VAL A 79 1.18 -11.64 -8.72
CA VAL A 79 2.03 -12.17 -7.65
C VAL A 79 1.76 -13.66 -7.49
N LEU A 80 2.84 -14.44 -7.46
CA LEU A 80 2.84 -15.89 -7.29
C LEU A 80 3.35 -16.19 -5.88
N LEU A 81 2.43 -16.40 -4.95
CA LEU A 81 2.74 -16.62 -3.54
C LEU A 81 3.27 -18.04 -3.30
N ASP A 82 4.42 -18.16 -2.60
CA ASP A 82 4.94 -19.45 -2.10
C ASP A 82 4.30 -19.77 -0.71
N ASN A 83 4.19 -18.76 0.16
CA ASN A 83 3.58 -18.90 1.49
C ASN A 83 2.44 -17.88 1.67
N ALA A 84 1.29 -18.15 1.02
CA ALA A 84 0.16 -17.22 0.96
C ALA A 84 -0.36 -16.74 2.34
N PRO A 85 -0.47 -17.56 3.40
CA PRO A 85 -0.92 -17.08 4.70
C PRO A 85 0.00 -16.03 5.33
N LEU A 86 1.29 -16.04 4.98
CA LEU A 86 2.31 -15.19 5.56
C LEU A 86 2.41 -13.83 4.85
N VAL A 87 2.18 -13.82 3.53
CA VAL A 87 2.33 -12.62 2.71
C VAL A 87 1.07 -11.77 2.76
N HIS A 88 1.19 -10.56 3.34
CA HIS A 88 0.06 -9.64 3.45
C HIS A 88 -0.09 -8.75 2.22
N HIS A 89 1.00 -8.11 1.76
CA HIS A 89 0.99 -7.42 0.47
C HIS A 89 2.38 -7.40 -0.16
N VAL A 90 2.42 -7.10 -1.46
CA VAL A 90 3.65 -6.99 -2.26
C VAL A 90 3.59 -5.68 -3.05
N VAL A 91 4.69 -4.92 -3.02
CA VAL A 91 4.88 -3.76 -3.89
C VAL A 91 6.12 -3.99 -4.74
N VAL A 92 5.99 -3.78 -6.04
CA VAL A 92 7.11 -3.88 -6.97
C VAL A 92 7.46 -2.50 -7.47
N SER A 93 8.69 -2.08 -7.21
CA SER A 93 9.21 -0.79 -7.66
C SER A 93 10.34 -0.99 -8.66
N LYS A 94 10.46 -0.10 -9.62
CA LYS A 94 11.61 -0.05 -10.52
C LYS A 94 12.76 0.71 -9.87
N VAL A 95 13.96 0.28 -10.20
CA VAL A 95 15.20 0.97 -9.93
C VAL A 95 15.75 1.44 -11.27
N GLU A 96 15.79 2.73 -11.48
CA GLU A 96 16.34 3.29 -12.71
C GLU A 96 17.84 2.97 -12.84
N PRO A 97 18.40 2.82 -14.03
CA PRO A 97 19.80 2.41 -14.24
C PRO A 97 20.81 3.26 -13.46
N GLU A 98 20.56 4.55 -13.32
CA GLU A 98 21.39 5.49 -12.57
C GLU A 98 21.43 5.24 -11.05
N ASP A 99 20.42 4.56 -10.50
CA ASP A 99 20.29 4.24 -9.06
C ASP A 99 20.68 2.80 -8.72
N VAL A 100 20.94 1.95 -9.70
CA VAL A 100 21.27 0.52 -9.51
C VAL A 100 22.45 0.31 -8.56
N THR A 101 23.55 1.04 -8.78
CA THR A 101 24.73 0.93 -7.90
C THR A 101 24.41 1.26 -6.43
N LYS A 102 23.46 2.16 -6.19
CA LYS A 102 23.03 2.52 -4.83
C LYS A 102 22.18 1.39 -4.24
N ALA A 103 21.27 0.82 -5.03
CA ALA A 103 20.44 -0.31 -4.62
C ALA A 103 21.30 -1.54 -4.25
N GLU A 104 22.28 -1.88 -5.10
CA GLU A 104 23.21 -2.98 -4.85
C GLU A 104 24.04 -2.80 -3.57
N LYS A 105 24.45 -1.56 -3.26
CA LYS A 105 25.15 -1.26 -2.00
C LYS A 105 24.27 -1.45 -0.76
N ILE A 106 22.98 -1.20 -0.88
CA ILE A 106 22.02 -1.43 0.21
C ILE A 106 21.81 -2.92 0.38
N ASP A 107 21.53 -3.65 -0.69
CA ASP A 107 21.29 -5.11 -0.69
C ASP A 107 22.51 -5.89 -0.17
N ALA A 108 23.72 -5.47 -0.53
CA ALA A 108 24.97 -6.08 -0.08
C ALA A 108 25.21 -5.99 1.44
N GLN A 109 24.47 -5.17 2.18
CA GLN A 109 24.59 -5.11 3.65
C GLN A 109 23.94 -6.33 4.33
N THR A 110 22.97 -6.96 3.69
CA THR A 110 22.24 -8.14 4.19
C THR A 110 22.05 -9.18 3.08
N PRO A 111 23.14 -9.82 2.60
CA PRO A 111 23.12 -10.69 1.42
C PRO A 111 22.10 -11.82 1.54
N GLY A 112 21.15 -11.88 0.61
CA GLY A 112 20.11 -12.90 0.54
C GLY A 112 18.95 -12.73 1.53
N GLU A 113 19.06 -11.80 2.49
CA GLU A 113 17.99 -11.49 3.45
C GLU A 113 17.21 -10.23 3.07
N GLY A 114 17.61 -9.50 2.03
CA GLY A 114 17.05 -8.20 1.69
C GLY A 114 17.28 -7.18 2.82
N TRP A 115 16.68 -6.01 2.74
CA TRP A 115 16.77 -4.98 3.77
C TRP A 115 15.38 -4.56 4.26
N THR A 116 15.32 -4.02 5.47
CA THR A 116 14.09 -3.42 6.00
C THR A 116 13.76 -2.15 5.22
N CYS A 117 12.54 -2.04 4.73
CA CYS A 117 12.08 -0.90 3.96
C CYS A 117 10.63 -0.57 4.29
N PHE A 118 10.29 0.73 4.32
CA PHE A 118 8.96 1.22 4.62
C PHE A 118 8.58 2.29 3.60
N GLY A 119 7.34 2.29 3.14
CA GLY A 119 6.80 3.31 2.24
C GLY A 119 7.46 3.44 0.86
N GLY A 120 8.54 2.69 0.62
CA GLY A 120 9.30 2.69 -0.62
C GLY A 120 10.58 1.89 -0.50
N ALA A 121 11.31 1.72 -1.62
CA ALA A 121 12.53 0.92 -1.65
C ALA A 121 13.73 1.52 -0.86
N GLY A 122 13.60 2.74 -0.35
CA GLY A 122 14.69 3.43 0.39
C GLY A 122 15.88 3.85 -0.48
N ILE A 123 15.79 3.70 -1.79
CA ILE A 123 16.87 3.97 -2.76
C ILE A 123 16.89 5.44 -3.14
N SER A 124 15.75 5.96 -3.58
CA SER A 124 15.56 7.39 -3.82
C SER A 124 15.01 7.97 -2.54
N GLY A 125 15.84 8.63 -1.74
CA GLY A 125 15.36 9.17 -0.45
C GLY A 125 14.16 10.09 -0.65
N ILE A 126 13.30 10.22 0.36
CA ILE A 126 12.24 11.25 0.46
C ILE A 126 12.82 12.65 0.17
N ALA A 127 14.12 12.84 0.41
CA ALA A 127 14.89 14.04 0.02
C ALA A 127 14.94 14.32 -1.50
N GLY A 128 14.58 13.37 -2.36
CA GLY A 128 14.41 13.57 -3.81
C GLY A 128 13.17 14.36 -4.19
N GLY A 129 12.36 14.79 -3.25
CA GLY A 129 11.43 15.92 -3.40
C GLY A 129 10.10 15.64 -4.08
N ASN A 130 9.75 14.43 -4.44
CA ASN A 130 8.45 14.21 -5.07
C ASN A 130 7.65 13.09 -4.40
N LEU A 131 6.99 13.41 -3.28
CA LEU A 131 6.01 12.53 -2.63
C LEU A 131 4.83 12.15 -3.55
N ASP A 132 4.73 12.83 -4.69
CA ASP A 132 3.61 12.68 -5.62
C ASP A 132 3.85 11.59 -6.68
N LYS A 133 5.09 11.12 -6.88
CA LYS A 133 5.42 10.10 -7.88
C LYS A 133 6.06 8.89 -7.21
N ALA A 134 5.52 7.72 -7.47
CA ALA A 134 6.09 6.45 -7.03
C ALA A 134 6.64 5.69 -8.24
N ASP A 135 7.80 5.06 -8.05
CA ASP A 135 8.43 4.19 -9.06
C ASP A 135 7.78 2.79 -9.09
N TRP A 136 6.47 2.71 -8.83
CA TRP A 136 5.76 1.46 -8.75
C TRP A 136 5.52 0.86 -10.13
N VAL A 137 5.87 -0.41 -10.26
CA VAL A 137 5.51 -1.27 -11.38
C VAL A 137 4.18 -1.95 -11.11
N GLY A 138 3.88 -2.19 -9.84
CA GLY A 138 2.60 -2.70 -9.40
C GLY A 138 2.58 -3.03 -7.92
N ALA A 139 1.38 -3.35 -7.44
CA ALA A 139 1.16 -3.80 -6.08
C ALA A 139 0.12 -4.93 -6.08
N TRP A 140 0.20 -5.78 -5.06
CA TRP A 140 -0.75 -6.86 -4.80
C TRP A 140 -1.11 -6.86 -3.31
N ALA A 141 -2.39 -7.12 -3.02
CA ALA A 141 -2.91 -7.39 -1.69
C ALA A 141 -3.83 -8.62 -1.74
N PRO A 142 -4.21 -9.23 -0.61
CA PRO A 142 -5.11 -10.38 -0.57
C PRO A 142 -6.37 -10.15 -1.42
N GLY A 143 -6.84 -11.21 -2.07
CA GLY A 143 -7.95 -11.13 -3.03
C GLY A 143 -7.56 -10.66 -4.43
N GLY A 144 -6.36 -10.08 -4.62
CA GLY A 144 -5.86 -9.63 -5.91
C GLY A 144 -5.45 -10.78 -6.85
N GLY A 145 -5.92 -10.75 -8.10
CA GLY A 145 -5.47 -11.64 -9.19
C GLY A 145 -4.48 -10.97 -10.13
N GLU A 146 -4.34 -11.52 -11.34
CA GLU A 146 -3.58 -10.87 -12.42
C GLU A 146 -4.21 -9.51 -12.74
N ARG A 147 -3.39 -8.48 -12.75
CA ARG A 147 -3.80 -7.15 -13.22
C ARG A 147 -3.26 -6.92 -14.62
N VAL A 148 -4.13 -6.83 -15.61
CA VAL A 148 -3.79 -6.52 -16.99
C VAL A 148 -4.25 -5.11 -17.32
N MET A 149 -3.34 -4.27 -17.78
CA MET A 149 -3.62 -2.88 -18.16
C MET A 149 -4.36 -2.81 -19.49
N ALA A 150 -5.00 -1.67 -19.78
CA ALA A 150 -5.57 -1.39 -21.09
C ALA A 150 -4.48 -1.46 -22.18
N GLU A 151 -4.90 -1.69 -23.43
CA GLU A 151 -3.94 -1.96 -24.52
C GLU A 151 -3.08 -0.75 -24.87
N ASP A 152 -3.60 0.43 -24.65
CA ASP A 152 -2.98 1.71 -24.98
C ASP A 152 -1.99 2.21 -23.90
N ILE A 153 -1.78 1.47 -22.81
CA ILE A 153 -0.91 1.88 -21.69
C ILE A 153 0.10 0.80 -21.30
N GLY A 154 1.21 1.23 -20.70
CA GLY A 154 2.21 0.35 -20.13
C GLY A 154 3.15 1.12 -19.21
N ILE A 155 3.80 0.44 -18.26
CA ILE A 155 4.79 1.04 -17.38
C ILE A 155 6.17 0.84 -18.00
N PRO A 156 6.91 1.92 -18.31
CA PRO A 156 8.21 1.83 -18.93
C PRO A 156 9.28 1.36 -17.94
N LEU A 157 10.10 0.39 -18.40
CA LEU A 157 11.32 -0.06 -17.76
C LEU A 157 12.46 0.11 -18.75
N LYS A 158 13.47 0.91 -18.42
CA LYS A 158 14.66 1.11 -19.26
C LYS A 158 15.55 -0.12 -19.27
N ALA A 159 16.34 -0.29 -20.31
CA ALA A 159 17.43 -1.26 -20.33
C ALA A 159 18.37 -1.03 -19.12
N GLY A 160 18.76 -2.11 -18.46
CA GLY A 160 19.58 -2.06 -17.25
C GLY A 160 18.85 -1.66 -15.97
N SER A 161 17.53 -1.40 -16.01
CA SER A 161 16.74 -1.24 -14.78
C SER A 161 16.69 -2.54 -13.99
N GLN A 162 16.75 -2.41 -12.66
CA GLN A 162 16.45 -3.50 -11.73
C GLN A 162 15.10 -3.30 -11.06
N LEU A 163 14.65 -4.29 -10.30
CA LEU A 163 13.40 -4.25 -9.56
C LEU A 163 13.64 -4.45 -8.08
N VAL A 164 12.88 -3.76 -7.25
CA VAL A 164 12.75 -4.06 -5.83
C VAL A 164 11.39 -4.67 -5.60
N VAL A 165 11.40 -5.88 -5.05
CA VAL A 165 10.18 -6.55 -4.56
C VAL A 165 10.11 -6.33 -3.07
N GLN A 166 9.21 -5.45 -2.63
CA GLN A 166 8.89 -5.25 -1.23
C GLN A 166 7.83 -6.26 -0.82
N MET A 167 8.15 -7.04 0.20
CA MET A 167 7.26 -8.01 0.81
C MET A 167 6.85 -7.50 2.19
N HIS A 168 5.56 -7.44 2.44
CA HIS A 168 5.01 -7.26 3.78
C HIS A 168 4.52 -8.61 4.28
N TYR A 169 5.16 -9.11 5.32
CA TYR A 169 4.79 -10.36 5.99
C TYR A 169 4.03 -10.07 7.28
N ASN A 170 2.89 -10.74 7.47
CA ASN A 170 2.13 -10.69 8.71
C ASN A 170 2.31 -12.01 9.49
N LEU A 171 3.08 -11.95 10.58
CA LEU A 171 3.45 -13.12 11.37
C LEU A 171 2.31 -13.65 12.27
N LEU A 172 1.19 -12.94 12.38
CA LEU A 172 -0.02 -13.45 13.05
C LEU A 172 -0.75 -14.48 12.18
N ALA A 173 -0.66 -14.33 10.86
CA ALA A 173 -1.42 -15.14 9.92
C ALA A 173 -0.68 -16.40 9.45
N GLY A 174 0.67 -16.42 9.55
CA GLY A 174 1.46 -17.54 9.06
C GLY A 174 2.88 -17.60 9.63
N THR A 175 3.54 -18.72 9.38
CA THR A 175 4.94 -18.96 9.77
C THR A 175 5.67 -19.69 8.64
N GLY A 176 7.00 -19.75 8.74
CA GLY A 176 7.86 -20.49 7.81
C GLY A 176 8.56 -19.58 6.81
N ALA A 177 9.21 -20.20 5.84
CA ALA A 177 9.94 -19.48 4.80
C ALA A 177 9.03 -19.18 3.61
N ASP A 178 9.36 -18.09 2.90
CA ASP A 178 8.73 -17.67 1.66
C ASP A 178 9.77 -17.47 0.55
N ARG A 179 9.39 -17.80 -0.67
CA ARG A 179 10.11 -17.47 -1.89
C ARG A 179 9.13 -17.14 -3.01
N SER A 180 8.26 -16.20 -2.75
CA SER A 180 7.28 -15.69 -3.70
C SER A 180 7.93 -15.14 -4.97
N ALA A 181 7.16 -14.98 -6.01
CA ALA A 181 7.58 -14.40 -7.27
C ALA A 181 6.55 -13.42 -7.79
N VAL A 182 6.99 -12.61 -8.74
CA VAL A 182 6.13 -11.73 -9.51
C VAL A 182 6.22 -12.14 -10.97
N LEU A 183 5.09 -12.35 -11.61
CA LEU A 183 4.98 -12.60 -13.04
C LEU A 183 4.64 -11.28 -13.73
N LEU A 184 5.57 -10.78 -14.54
CA LEU A 184 5.36 -9.58 -15.34
C LEU A 184 4.92 -9.95 -16.75
N ARG A 185 3.95 -9.22 -17.27
CA ARG A 185 3.56 -9.24 -18.68
C ARG A 185 4.31 -8.10 -19.37
N LEU A 186 5.22 -8.45 -20.29
CA LEU A 186 6.16 -7.53 -20.91
C LEU A 186 6.00 -7.49 -22.43
N SER A 187 6.26 -6.33 -23.00
CA SER A 187 6.49 -6.14 -24.44
C SER A 187 7.66 -5.18 -24.67
N GLU A 188 8.26 -5.25 -25.88
CA GLU A 188 9.28 -4.28 -26.27
C GLU A 188 8.71 -2.85 -26.30
N ALA A 189 9.47 -1.88 -25.77
CA ALA A 189 9.07 -0.47 -25.81
C ALA A 189 9.29 0.14 -27.20
N LYS A 190 10.30 -0.33 -27.94
CA LYS A 190 10.64 0.17 -29.27
C LYS A 190 9.50 -0.03 -30.27
N GLY A 191 9.03 1.09 -30.85
CA GLY A 191 7.95 1.08 -31.84
C GLY A 191 6.55 0.90 -31.24
N SER A 192 6.43 0.96 -29.92
CA SER A 192 5.15 0.99 -29.22
C SER A 192 4.59 2.41 -29.17
N ASP A 193 3.28 2.55 -29.34
CA ASP A 193 2.50 3.77 -29.17
C ASP A 193 1.79 3.86 -27.81
N LYS A 194 2.08 2.91 -26.90
CA LYS A 194 1.51 2.88 -25.56
C LYS A 194 1.92 4.11 -24.74
N GLN A 195 0.96 4.70 -24.05
CA GLN A 195 1.21 5.78 -23.11
C GLN A 195 1.83 5.23 -21.82
N ALA A 196 2.81 5.98 -21.28
CA ALA A 196 3.47 5.63 -20.04
C ALA A 196 2.51 5.81 -18.84
N LEU A 197 2.18 4.70 -18.15
CA LEU A 197 1.42 4.78 -16.90
C LEU A 197 2.34 5.21 -15.77
N GLN A 198 1.87 6.16 -14.98
CA GLN A 198 2.56 6.72 -13.80
C GLN A 198 1.68 6.57 -12.57
N THR A 199 2.32 6.39 -11.43
CA THR A 199 1.64 6.33 -10.13
C THR A 199 1.86 7.63 -9.38
N MET A 200 0.77 8.29 -8.98
CA MET A 200 0.77 9.43 -8.08
C MET A 200 0.28 8.98 -6.72
N LEU A 201 1.00 9.34 -5.65
CA LEU A 201 0.61 9.09 -4.27
C LEU A 201 0.00 10.37 -3.66
N LEU A 202 -1.12 10.19 -2.95
CA LEU A 202 -1.84 11.25 -2.26
C LEU A 202 -1.92 10.91 -0.77
N PRO A 203 -0.80 11.06 -0.02
CA PRO A 203 -0.85 10.86 1.42
C PRO A 203 -1.57 12.02 2.10
N ALA A 204 -2.37 11.70 3.13
CA ALA A 204 -2.93 12.67 4.06
C ALA A 204 -2.53 12.32 5.50
N PRO A 205 -2.48 13.30 6.41
CA PRO A 205 -2.19 13.02 7.81
C PRO A 205 -3.15 11.99 8.40
N VAL A 206 -2.69 11.28 9.41
CA VAL A 206 -3.52 10.55 10.34
C VAL A 206 -3.28 11.14 11.72
N GLU A 207 -4.35 11.61 12.36
CA GLU A 207 -4.30 12.27 13.66
C GLU A 207 -5.50 11.84 14.50
N LEU A 208 -5.49 10.56 14.94
CA LEU A 208 -6.61 9.93 15.64
C LEU A 208 -6.32 9.81 17.13
N PRO A 209 -6.93 10.66 17.97
CA PRO A 209 -6.75 10.63 19.43
C PRO A 209 -7.24 9.32 20.04
N CYS A 210 -6.72 9.01 21.24
CA CYS A 210 -7.28 7.95 22.07
C CYS A 210 -8.76 8.19 22.34
N ARG A 211 -9.48 7.09 22.57
CA ARG A 211 -10.83 7.12 23.14
C ARG A 211 -10.80 7.87 24.48
N ASP A 212 -11.92 8.45 24.88
CA ASP A 212 -12.07 9.23 26.11
C ASP A 212 -11.18 10.49 26.20
N ASN A 213 -10.63 10.98 25.08
CA ASN A 213 -9.77 12.17 25.02
C ASN A 213 -8.57 12.11 25.99
N ARG A 214 -8.08 10.93 26.34
CA ARG A 214 -6.86 10.78 27.16
C ARG A 214 -5.65 11.33 26.41
N THR A 215 -4.73 11.95 27.14
CA THR A 215 -3.54 12.61 26.56
C THR A 215 -2.23 12.19 27.26
N LYS A 216 -2.28 11.22 28.19
CA LYS A 216 -1.11 10.74 28.94
C LYS A 216 -0.58 9.43 28.36
N GLY A 217 0.69 9.14 28.58
CA GLY A 217 1.34 7.94 28.07
C GLY A 217 1.29 7.90 26.54
N MET A 218 1.01 6.76 25.96
CA MET A 218 0.92 6.59 24.50
C MET A 218 -0.27 7.33 23.87
N CYS A 219 -1.19 7.86 24.67
CA CYS A 219 -2.24 8.77 24.18
C CYS A 219 -1.74 10.22 23.97
N SER A 220 -0.50 10.53 24.33
CA SER A 220 0.17 11.76 23.90
C SER A 220 0.67 11.62 22.47
N ARG A 221 0.25 12.49 21.57
CA ARG A 221 0.76 12.51 20.18
C ARG A 221 2.29 12.53 20.13
N THR A 222 2.92 13.37 20.96
CA THR A 222 4.37 13.49 20.99
C THR A 222 5.05 12.16 21.31
N LEU A 223 4.54 11.39 22.28
CA LEU A 223 5.11 10.08 22.62
C LEU A 223 4.80 9.02 21.56
N ALA A 224 3.59 9.04 20.97
CA ALA A 224 3.23 8.15 19.90
C ALA A 224 4.10 8.36 18.64
N VAL A 225 4.33 9.62 18.25
CA VAL A 225 5.21 9.94 17.11
C VAL A 225 6.67 9.61 17.42
N ALA A 226 7.14 9.82 18.64
CA ALA A 226 8.49 9.41 19.04
C ALA A 226 8.70 7.89 18.98
N ASP A 227 7.66 7.11 19.31
CA ASP A 227 7.66 5.66 19.17
C ASP A 227 7.71 5.23 17.69
N LEU A 228 6.92 5.88 16.81
CA LEU A 228 6.99 5.66 15.35
C LEU A 228 8.40 5.92 14.81
N LYS A 229 8.99 7.07 15.15
CA LYS A 229 10.37 7.40 14.76
C LYS A 229 11.36 6.31 15.15
N LYS A 230 11.23 5.77 16.36
CA LYS A 230 12.11 4.71 16.86
C LYS A 230 11.88 3.39 16.11
N ARG A 231 10.62 2.99 15.92
CA ARG A 231 10.27 1.71 15.27
C ARG A 231 10.66 1.66 13.80
N PHE A 232 10.48 2.76 13.08
CA PHE A 232 10.70 2.83 11.64
C PHE A 232 11.97 3.59 11.25
N ALA A 233 12.80 3.98 12.20
CA ALA A 233 14.05 4.74 12.00
C ALA A 233 13.84 6.01 11.14
N GLU A 234 12.71 6.70 11.32
CA GLU A 234 12.35 7.93 10.61
C GLU A 234 12.79 9.18 11.36
N ASP A 235 13.50 10.10 10.71
CA ASP A 235 13.79 11.42 11.24
C ASP A 235 13.94 12.46 10.12
N PRO A 236 12.98 13.36 9.96
CA PRO A 236 11.74 13.54 10.72
C PRO A 236 10.69 12.46 10.40
N ALA A 237 9.73 12.24 11.31
CA ALA A 237 8.63 11.31 11.07
C ALA A 237 7.72 11.79 9.93
N THR A 238 7.27 10.86 9.08
CA THR A 238 6.31 11.14 8.00
C THR A 238 5.04 11.81 8.55
N ALA A 239 4.58 11.38 9.73
CA ALA A 239 3.45 12.00 10.43
C ALA A 239 3.58 13.53 10.63
N ASP A 240 4.80 14.03 10.85
CA ASP A 240 5.05 15.47 11.01
C ASP A 240 5.23 16.16 9.64
N LEU A 241 5.88 15.51 8.69
CA LEU A 241 6.10 16.06 7.34
C LEU A 241 4.80 16.30 6.58
N LEU A 242 3.81 15.44 6.75
CA LEU A 242 2.52 15.57 6.07
C LEU A 242 1.80 16.88 6.41
N HIS A 243 2.01 17.44 7.61
CA HIS A 243 1.43 18.73 7.96
C HIS A 243 2.01 19.92 7.21
N LEU A 244 3.25 19.80 6.70
CA LEU A 244 3.83 20.82 5.82
C LEU A 244 3.12 20.89 4.47
N LEU A 245 2.53 19.79 4.04
CA LEU A 245 1.86 19.65 2.74
C LEU A 245 0.35 19.86 2.86
N CYS A 246 -0.26 19.37 3.93
CA CYS A 246 -1.71 19.23 4.08
C CYS A 246 -2.31 20.26 5.05
N GLY A 247 -1.47 21.09 5.65
CA GLY A 247 -1.90 22.15 6.57
C GLY A 247 -1.86 21.75 8.05
N PRO A 248 -2.39 22.60 8.92
CA PRO A 248 -2.21 22.48 10.36
C PRO A 248 -2.82 21.20 10.92
N LEU A 249 -2.20 20.70 11.97
CA LEU A 249 -2.64 19.53 12.74
C LEU A 249 -4.08 19.72 13.26
N LYS A 250 -4.96 18.78 12.92
CA LYS A 250 -6.36 18.75 13.35
C LYS A 250 -6.70 17.33 13.80
N PRO A 251 -6.59 17.03 15.12
CA PRO A 251 -6.95 15.72 15.62
C PRO A 251 -8.43 15.39 15.38
N GLY A 252 -8.71 14.16 14.99
CA GLY A 252 -10.08 13.68 14.78
C GLY A 252 -10.14 12.47 13.82
N PRO A 253 -11.33 11.89 13.68
CA PRO A 253 -11.52 10.68 12.89
C PRO A 253 -11.45 10.91 11.39
N VAL A 254 -11.61 12.14 10.91
CA VAL A 254 -11.60 12.47 9.49
C VAL A 254 -10.39 13.33 9.15
N GLN A 255 -9.60 12.85 8.23
CA GLN A 255 -8.41 13.54 7.75
C GLN A 255 -8.48 13.73 6.22
N SER A 256 -7.89 14.80 5.73
CA SER A 256 -7.84 15.06 4.29
C SER A 256 -6.60 15.85 3.90
N CYS A 257 -6.18 15.67 2.66
CA CYS A 257 -5.12 16.46 2.04
C CYS A 257 -5.53 16.84 0.62
N THR A 258 -5.44 18.12 0.29
CA THR A 258 -5.68 18.65 -1.05
C THR A 258 -4.36 19.05 -1.69
N ARG A 259 -4.12 18.60 -2.92
CA ARG A 259 -2.91 18.88 -3.68
C ARG A 259 -3.27 19.52 -5.03
N PRO A 260 -2.55 20.55 -5.47
CA PRO A 260 -2.73 21.07 -6.81
C PRO A 260 -2.17 20.09 -7.86
N ILE A 261 -2.88 19.93 -8.96
CA ILE A 261 -2.39 19.19 -10.12
C ILE A 261 -1.50 20.14 -10.93
N ARG A 262 -0.26 19.73 -11.17
CA ARG A 262 0.78 20.58 -11.77
C ARG A 262 1.03 20.30 -13.25
N GLU A 263 0.72 19.10 -13.70
CA GLU A 263 0.96 18.62 -15.06
C GLU A 263 -0.36 18.14 -15.68
N GLU A 264 -0.49 18.26 -16.98
CA GLU A 264 -1.61 17.69 -17.69
C GLU A 264 -1.51 16.16 -17.69
N ALA A 265 -2.61 15.49 -17.32
CA ALA A 265 -2.66 14.06 -17.23
C ALA A 265 -4.09 13.54 -17.46
N THR A 266 -4.20 12.26 -17.80
CA THR A 266 -5.47 11.54 -17.81
C THR A 266 -5.48 10.50 -16.72
N ILE A 267 -6.35 10.64 -15.70
CA ILE A 267 -6.53 9.65 -14.64
C ILE A 267 -7.21 8.42 -15.24
N ARG A 268 -6.59 7.25 -15.11
CA ARG A 268 -7.04 5.96 -15.66
C ARG A 268 -7.67 5.05 -14.61
N ALA A 269 -7.07 5.01 -13.40
CA ALA A 269 -7.54 4.21 -12.29
C ALA A 269 -7.17 4.84 -10.96
N VAL A 270 -7.85 4.45 -9.90
CA VAL A 270 -7.60 4.92 -8.53
C VAL A 270 -7.68 3.76 -7.56
N SER A 271 -6.98 3.88 -6.43
CA SER A 271 -7.16 3.00 -5.27
C SER A 271 -6.95 3.77 -3.97
N GLY A 272 -7.33 3.15 -2.87
CA GLY A 272 -7.07 3.64 -1.53
C GLY A 272 -6.19 2.67 -0.75
N HIS A 273 -5.47 3.18 0.23
CA HIS A 273 -4.76 2.38 1.21
C HIS A 273 -4.92 2.98 2.59
N MET A 274 -5.40 2.17 3.50
CA MET A 274 -5.50 2.42 4.94
C MET A 274 -5.17 1.11 5.67
N HIS A 275 -5.00 1.18 6.99
CA HIS A 275 -4.81 0.00 7.80
C HIS A 275 -6.10 -0.44 8.51
N LEU A 276 -5.95 -1.09 9.68
CA LEU A 276 -7.04 -1.78 10.36
C LEU A 276 -8.10 -0.88 11.00
N LEU A 277 -7.76 0.38 11.31
CA LEU A 277 -8.70 1.35 11.90
C LEU A 277 -9.41 2.19 10.84
N GLY A 278 -9.16 1.91 9.55
CA GLY A 278 -9.84 2.55 8.44
C GLY A 278 -11.34 2.24 8.39
N ARG A 279 -12.15 3.22 8.02
CA ARG A 279 -13.62 3.10 7.84
C ARG A 279 -14.08 3.43 6.45
N ALA A 280 -13.51 4.50 5.87
CA ALA A 280 -13.88 4.94 4.53
C ALA A 280 -12.77 5.78 3.91
N ILE A 281 -12.65 5.73 2.60
CA ILE A 281 -11.72 6.58 1.84
C ILE A 281 -12.37 7.09 0.56
N THR A 282 -12.12 8.36 0.26
CA THR A 282 -12.56 8.99 -1.00
C THR A 282 -11.42 9.74 -1.65
N VAL A 283 -11.45 9.83 -2.99
CA VAL A 283 -10.61 10.74 -3.77
C VAL A 283 -11.52 11.59 -4.65
N ASP A 284 -11.38 12.90 -4.53
CA ASP A 284 -12.18 13.88 -5.25
C ASP A 284 -11.27 14.82 -6.06
N VAL A 285 -11.60 15.06 -7.31
CA VAL A 285 -11.01 16.15 -8.11
C VAL A 285 -11.90 17.37 -7.96
N ASN A 286 -11.30 18.55 -7.72
CA ASN A 286 -11.98 19.84 -7.57
C ASN A 286 -13.07 19.84 -6.49
N LYS A 287 -12.83 19.16 -5.36
CA LYS A 287 -13.77 19.03 -4.23
C LYS A 287 -14.32 20.39 -3.81
N GLY A 288 -15.63 20.46 -3.60
CA GLY A 288 -16.31 21.68 -3.14
C GLY A 288 -16.54 22.75 -4.21
N THR A 289 -16.26 22.47 -5.47
CA THR A 289 -16.53 23.36 -6.60
C THR A 289 -17.62 22.80 -7.51
N PRO A 290 -18.18 23.59 -8.44
CA PRO A 290 -19.12 23.09 -9.45
C PRO A 290 -18.51 22.05 -10.40
N LYS A 291 -17.17 21.95 -10.48
CA LYS A 291 -16.43 20.96 -11.28
C LYS A 291 -16.07 19.70 -10.51
N ALA A 292 -16.56 19.54 -9.29
CA ALA A 292 -16.21 18.39 -8.44
C ALA A 292 -16.53 17.06 -9.12
N LYS A 293 -15.56 16.14 -9.08
CA LYS A 293 -15.67 14.76 -9.54
C LYS A 293 -15.13 13.83 -8.49
N ARG A 294 -15.94 12.91 -7.98
CA ARG A 294 -15.46 11.80 -7.14
C ARG A 294 -14.92 10.71 -8.05
N VAL A 295 -13.64 10.37 -7.86
CA VAL A 295 -12.94 9.34 -8.65
C VAL A 295 -12.71 8.07 -7.84
N LEU A 296 -12.77 8.13 -6.49
CA LEU A 296 -12.78 6.97 -5.59
C LEU A 296 -13.84 7.19 -4.51
N ASP A 297 -14.67 6.18 -4.28
CA ASP A 297 -15.65 6.15 -3.18
C ASP A 297 -15.70 4.76 -2.57
N ILE A 298 -15.00 4.57 -1.44
CA ILE A 298 -15.04 3.35 -0.65
C ILE A 298 -15.70 3.69 0.69
N PRO A 299 -17.03 3.55 0.79
CA PRO A 299 -17.79 3.94 2.00
C PRO A 299 -17.61 2.98 3.16
N VAL A 300 -17.16 1.74 2.89
CA VAL A 300 -16.83 0.72 3.89
C VAL A 300 -15.49 0.13 3.51
N TRP A 301 -14.47 0.49 4.31
CA TRP A 301 -13.11 0.01 4.10
C TRP A 301 -13.00 -1.50 4.41
N ASN A 302 -12.36 -2.22 3.53
CA ASN A 302 -11.96 -3.60 3.73
C ASN A 302 -10.44 -3.71 3.58
N PHE A 303 -9.76 -4.02 4.69
CA PHE A 303 -8.30 -4.14 4.74
C PHE A 303 -7.76 -5.27 3.82
N ASP A 304 -8.58 -6.30 3.57
CA ASP A 304 -8.21 -7.44 2.75
C ASP A 304 -8.61 -7.29 1.26
N ASP A 305 -9.10 -6.10 0.85
CA ASP A 305 -9.48 -5.81 -0.54
C ASP A 305 -9.08 -4.37 -0.91
N GLN A 306 -7.87 -4.22 -1.44
CA GLN A 306 -7.26 -2.92 -1.75
C GLN A 306 -6.93 -2.76 -3.24
N GLY A 307 -7.73 -3.33 -4.10
CA GLY A 307 -7.54 -3.31 -5.54
C GLY A 307 -7.62 -1.91 -6.17
N SER A 308 -6.95 -1.70 -7.31
CA SER A 308 -7.19 -0.51 -8.13
C SER A 308 -8.50 -0.63 -8.87
N ILE A 309 -9.24 0.47 -8.93
CA ILE A 309 -10.54 0.60 -9.60
C ILE A 309 -10.32 1.43 -10.88
N PRO A 310 -10.41 0.83 -12.08
CA PRO A 310 -10.39 1.58 -13.33
C PRO A 310 -11.57 2.56 -13.39
N LEU A 311 -11.34 3.76 -13.88
CA LEU A 311 -12.40 4.69 -14.17
C LEU A 311 -13.16 4.21 -15.42
N GLU A 312 -14.49 4.18 -15.36
CA GLU A 312 -15.34 3.88 -16.53
C GLU A 312 -15.05 4.84 -17.69
N THR A 313 -14.84 6.10 -17.38
CA THR A 313 -14.39 7.12 -18.30
C THR A 313 -13.14 7.78 -17.73
N PRO A 314 -11.99 7.66 -18.40
CA PRO A 314 -10.79 8.37 -18.02
C PRO A 314 -11.04 9.87 -17.85
N LEU A 315 -10.41 10.48 -16.85
CA LEU A 315 -10.63 11.88 -16.49
C LEU A 315 -9.40 12.72 -16.79
N ASP A 316 -9.55 13.69 -17.68
CA ASP A 316 -8.52 14.67 -17.97
C ASP A 316 -8.44 15.72 -16.85
N VAL A 317 -7.21 15.98 -16.41
CA VAL A 317 -6.88 16.94 -15.36
C VAL A 317 -5.64 17.72 -15.74
N GLY A 318 -5.43 18.89 -15.10
CA GLY A 318 -4.24 19.71 -15.40
C GLY A 318 -4.05 20.88 -14.45
N PRO A 319 -3.12 21.81 -14.76
CA PRO A 319 -2.88 22.98 -13.95
C PRO A 319 -4.16 23.80 -13.71
N GLY A 320 -4.46 24.08 -12.45
CA GLY A 320 -5.69 24.73 -12.02
C GLY A 320 -6.74 23.77 -11.45
N ASP A 321 -6.55 22.47 -11.61
CA ASP A 321 -7.33 21.46 -10.89
C ASP A 321 -6.63 21.08 -9.58
N GLU A 322 -7.41 20.58 -8.63
CA GLU A 322 -6.96 20.08 -7.34
C GLU A 322 -7.47 18.66 -7.13
N ILE A 323 -6.68 17.84 -6.41
CA ILE A 323 -7.08 16.50 -6.03
C ILE A 323 -7.03 16.35 -4.52
N THR A 324 -8.05 15.75 -3.93
CA THR A 324 -8.23 15.63 -2.48
C THR A 324 -8.46 14.18 -2.10
N VAL A 325 -7.61 13.62 -1.23
CA VAL A 325 -7.90 12.37 -0.53
C VAL A 325 -8.55 12.70 0.82
N THR A 326 -9.51 11.88 1.23
CA THR A 326 -10.15 11.98 2.55
C THR A 326 -10.34 10.59 3.12
N CYS A 327 -9.85 10.37 4.35
CA CYS A 327 -10.02 9.12 5.08
C CYS A 327 -10.81 9.33 6.36
N THR A 328 -11.55 8.33 6.74
CA THR A 328 -12.24 8.23 8.04
C THR A 328 -11.69 7.03 8.79
N HIS A 329 -11.29 7.22 10.05
CA HIS A 329 -10.76 6.20 10.95
C HIS A 329 -11.58 6.09 12.21
N ASP A 330 -11.49 4.94 12.90
CA ASP A 330 -12.28 4.68 14.10
C ASP A 330 -11.49 3.82 15.12
N GLN A 331 -11.19 4.42 16.28
CA GLN A 331 -10.51 3.71 17.38
C GLN A 331 -11.35 2.57 17.99
N GLU A 332 -12.68 2.58 17.85
CA GLU A 332 -13.55 1.53 18.38
C GLU A 332 -13.30 0.18 17.71
N LEU A 333 -12.73 0.17 16.50
CA LEU A 333 -12.33 -1.06 15.80
C LEU A 333 -11.27 -1.86 16.58
N ARG A 334 -10.49 -1.23 17.47
CA ARG A 334 -9.50 -1.93 18.31
C ARG A 334 -10.13 -3.02 19.17
N ASP A 335 -11.37 -2.85 19.62
CA ASP A 335 -12.07 -3.83 20.46
C ASP A 335 -12.61 -5.01 19.65
N LEU A 336 -12.66 -4.89 18.34
CA LEU A 336 -13.25 -5.89 17.44
C LEU A 336 -12.18 -6.71 16.70
N LEU A 337 -10.93 -6.24 16.65
CA LEU A 337 -9.90 -6.81 15.81
C LEU A 337 -8.82 -7.52 16.64
N PRO A 338 -8.53 -8.80 16.37
CA PRO A 338 -7.54 -9.59 17.12
C PRO A 338 -6.14 -8.98 17.16
N ALA A 339 -5.76 -8.23 16.13
CA ALA A 339 -4.45 -7.56 16.06
C ALA A 339 -4.21 -6.55 17.20
N PHE A 340 -5.26 -6.09 17.86
CA PHE A 340 -5.17 -5.15 18.98
C PHE A 340 -5.39 -5.81 20.34
N GLU A 341 -5.64 -7.12 20.39
CA GLU A 341 -5.87 -7.82 21.64
C GLU A 341 -4.69 -7.67 22.60
N GLY A 342 -4.97 -7.27 23.84
CA GLY A 342 -3.93 -7.02 24.85
C GLY A 342 -3.08 -5.76 24.64
N THR A 343 -3.37 -4.95 23.61
CA THR A 343 -2.67 -3.68 23.38
C THR A 343 -3.36 -2.53 24.12
N GLU A 344 -2.56 -1.56 24.60
CA GLU A 344 -3.09 -0.35 25.18
C GLU A 344 -3.57 0.63 24.11
N ASP A 345 -4.59 1.47 24.48
CA ASP A 345 -4.97 2.58 23.62
C ASP A 345 -3.80 3.54 23.41
N ARG A 346 -3.65 3.98 22.18
CA ARG A 346 -2.63 4.95 21.82
C ARG A 346 -3.16 5.99 20.85
N TYR A 347 -2.55 7.16 20.86
CA TYR A 347 -2.72 8.12 19.77
C TYR A 347 -2.20 7.47 18.48
N VAL A 348 -3.02 7.47 17.43
CA VAL A 348 -2.65 6.90 16.15
C VAL A 348 -2.30 8.04 15.21
N ALA A 349 -1.06 8.03 14.74
CA ALA A 349 -0.56 8.91 13.70
C ALA A 349 -0.16 8.08 12.48
N TRP A 350 0.17 8.76 11.37
CA TRP A 350 0.71 8.09 10.20
C TRP A 350 1.89 7.20 10.56
N GLY A 351 1.82 5.93 10.20
CA GLY A 351 2.87 4.94 10.47
C GLY A 351 2.72 3.69 9.62
N GLU A 352 3.83 2.97 9.47
CA GLU A 352 3.97 1.87 8.51
C GLU A 352 3.40 0.54 9.02
N GLY A 353 3.28 0.33 10.33
CA GLY A 353 2.82 -0.95 10.89
C GLY A 353 1.31 -1.14 10.72
N THR A 354 0.87 -2.38 10.55
CA THR A 354 -0.55 -2.75 10.39
C THR A 354 -1.45 -2.22 11.53
N THR A 355 -0.90 -2.06 12.75
CA THR A 355 -1.58 -1.50 13.92
C THR A 355 -1.41 0.02 14.09
N ASP A 356 -0.62 0.67 13.25
CA ASP A 356 -0.61 2.11 13.03
C ASP A 356 -1.66 2.45 11.97
N GLU A 357 -1.63 3.60 11.32
CA GLU A 357 -2.57 3.95 10.28
C GLU A 357 -1.96 4.74 9.14
N MET A 358 -2.56 4.57 7.96
CA MET A 358 -2.31 5.37 6.78
C MET A 358 -3.61 5.98 6.23
N CYS A 359 -3.47 7.07 5.51
CA CYS A 359 -4.48 7.64 4.63
C CYS A 359 -3.83 7.95 3.30
N LEU A 360 -3.94 7.04 2.33
CA LEU A 360 -3.22 7.14 1.07
C LEU A 360 -4.15 6.90 -0.12
N GLY A 361 -4.40 7.92 -0.92
CA GLY A 361 -4.95 7.78 -2.26
C GLY A 361 -3.84 7.41 -3.25
N ILE A 362 -4.14 6.53 -4.20
CA ILE A 362 -3.22 6.10 -5.25
C ILE A 362 -3.91 6.35 -6.58
N VAL A 363 -3.28 7.15 -7.44
CA VAL A 363 -3.83 7.55 -8.73
C VAL A 363 -2.91 7.06 -9.84
N LEU A 364 -3.47 6.28 -10.75
CA LEU A 364 -2.78 5.83 -11.95
C LEU A 364 -3.19 6.74 -13.12
N SER A 365 -2.22 7.39 -13.73
CA SER A 365 -2.47 8.36 -14.81
C SER A 365 -1.47 8.23 -15.96
N THR A 366 -1.84 8.75 -17.11
CA THR A 366 -0.96 8.90 -18.27
C THR A 366 -0.75 10.38 -18.56
N PRO A 367 0.46 10.80 -18.97
CA PRO A 367 0.69 12.16 -19.46
C PRO A 367 -0.20 12.51 -20.66
N ARG A 368 -0.53 13.77 -20.82
CA ARG A 368 -1.24 14.31 -21.99
C ARG A 368 -0.32 15.15 -22.83
#